data_9e04074ec517024b419e7c1f39667977
#
_entry.id   9e04074ec517024b419e7c1f39667977
#
_cell.length_a   1.000
_cell.length_b   1.000
_cell.length_c   1.000
_cell.angle_alpha   90.00
_cell.angle_beta   90.00
_cell.angle_gamma   90.00
#
_symmetry.space_group_name_H-M   'P 1'
#
loop_
_entity.id
_entity.type
_entity.pdbx_description
1 polymer ?
#
loop_
_entity_poly.entity_id
_entity_poly.type
_entity_poly.pdbx_seq_one_letter_code
_entity_poly.pdbx_strand_id
1 'polypeptide(L)'
;MNAIILAAGFGSRLMPLTKDQPKCMVEYKNKKIIDYEIEALKSAGINEIAVVGGYLNDVLKNYLNKYDIEHFFINSKYDKTNMVHTFFCAKDFILKCIEEKQDLIISYADIVYFQDCVQKLINAKEELAIVVDKSWRKLWNKRFANPLEDAETLKMTNGYIIELGKKANAYDEIEAQYIGLF
;
A
#
# COMPACT_ATOMS: atom_id res chain seq x y z
N MET A 1 -2.40 -1.11 17.53
CA MET A 1 -2.16 -1.45 16.10
C MET A 1 -1.41 -0.28 15.46
N ASN A 2 -0.38 -0.57 14.69
CA ASN A 2 0.50 0.41 14.04
C ASN A 2 0.46 0.23 12.52
N ALA A 3 1.09 1.11 11.73
CA ALA A 3 1.12 0.98 10.28
C ALA A 3 2.50 1.23 9.68
N ILE A 4 2.80 0.58 8.54
CA ILE A 4 3.94 0.88 7.67
C ILE A 4 3.44 1.22 6.28
N ILE A 5 3.86 2.38 5.75
CA ILE A 5 3.60 2.79 4.36
C ILE A 5 4.86 2.54 3.53
N LEU A 6 4.73 1.73 2.48
CA LEU A 6 5.84 1.36 1.59
C LEU A 6 5.92 2.34 0.40
N ALA A 7 6.75 3.37 0.51
CA ALA A 7 6.83 4.51 -0.39
C ALA A 7 8.17 4.61 -1.16
N ALA A 8 8.88 3.49 -1.37
CA ALA A 8 10.23 3.51 -1.94
C ALA A 8 10.27 3.54 -3.48
N GLY A 9 9.15 3.24 -4.16
CA GLY A 9 9.12 3.02 -5.60
C GLY A 9 9.42 4.25 -6.46
N PHE A 10 10.10 4.04 -7.60
CA PHE A 10 10.47 5.09 -8.56
C PHE A 10 9.25 5.68 -9.31
N GLY A 11 8.22 4.88 -9.60
CA GLY A 11 7.03 5.35 -10.28
C GLY A 11 7.26 5.73 -11.76
N SER A 12 8.14 5.04 -12.48
CA SER A 12 8.54 5.33 -13.88
C SER A 12 7.36 5.47 -14.84
N ARG A 13 6.28 4.70 -14.66
CA ARG A 13 5.06 4.76 -15.49
C ARG A 13 4.31 6.09 -15.39
N LEU A 14 4.57 6.90 -14.37
CA LEU A 14 3.93 8.21 -14.16
C LEU A 14 4.82 9.38 -14.58
N MET A 15 5.96 9.15 -15.23
CA MET A 15 6.76 10.25 -15.77
C MET A 15 5.94 11.10 -16.76
N PRO A 16 6.06 12.44 -16.76
CA PRO A 16 7.02 13.25 -15.97
C PRO A 16 6.56 13.66 -14.58
N LEU A 17 5.38 13.23 -14.10
CA LEU A 17 4.82 13.63 -12.79
C LEU A 17 5.71 13.23 -11.61
N THR A 18 6.52 12.19 -11.79
CA THR A 18 7.43 11.65 -10.76
C THR A 18 8.88 12.07 -10.94
N LYS A 19 9.14 13.08 -11.79
CA LYS A 19 10.51 13.56 -12.03
C LYS A 19 11.14 14.18 -10.77
N ASP A 20 10.37 15.01 -10.07
CA ASP A 20 10.85 15.81 -8.94
C ASP A 20 10.17 15.45 -7.60
N GLN A 21 9.38 14.38 -7.60
CA GLN A 21 8.68 13.89 -6.39
C GLN A 21 8.43 12.37 -6.47
N PRO A 22 8.38 11.65 -5.32
CA PRO A 22 7.98 10.24 -5.30
C PRO A 22 6.54 10.04 -5.79
N LYS A 23 6.23 8.84 -6.28
CA LYS A 23 4.90 8.47 -6.80
C LYS A 23 3.76 8.78 -5.82
N CYS A 24 3.95 8.51 -4.54
CA CYS A 24 2.97 8.78 -3.49
C CYS A 24 2.66 10.27 -3.27
N MET A 25 3.49 11.15 -3.81
CA MET A 25 3.29 12.60 -3.75
C MET A 25 2.60 13.17 -5.00
N VAL A 26 2.24 12.35 -5.97
CA VAL A 26 1.40 12.78 -7.11
C VAL A 26 0.03 13.21 -6.57
N GLU A 27 -0.48 14.31 -7.13
CA GLU A 27 -1.74 14.89 -6.69
C GLU A 27 -2.95 14.22 -7.35
N TYR A 28 -3.96 13.96 -6.55
CA TYR A 28 -5.29 13.58 -6.97
C TYR A 28 -6.32 14.46 -6.25
N LYS A 29 -7.15 15.19 -7.01
CA LYS A 29 -8.15 16.13 -6.46
C LYS A 29 -7.55 17.11 -5.43
N ASN A 30 -6.46 17.79 -5.82
CA ASN A 30 -5.76 18.81 -5.01
C ASN A 30 -5.14 18.29 -3.70
N LYS A 31 -4.89 16.99 -3.60
CA LYS A 31 -4.29 16.36 -2.44
C LYS A 31 -3.34 15.25 -2.88
N LYS A 32 -2.22 15.07 -2.21
CA LYS A 32 -1.28 14.01 -2.56
C LYS A 32 -1.83 12.64 -2.17
N ILE A 33 -1.48 11.60 -2.92
CA ILE A 33 -1.93 10.22 -2.64
C ILE A 33 -1.62 9.83 -1.19
N ILE A 34 -0.42 10.08 -0.72
CA ILE A 34 0.00 9.74 0.65
C ILE A 34 -0.82 10.46 1.73
N ASP A 35 -1.38 11.63 1.45
CA ASP A 35 -2.23 12.35 2.40
C ASP A 35 -3.52 11.58 2.66
N TYR A 36 -4.12 10.97 1.62
CA TYR A 36 -5.31 10.12 1.77
C TYR A 36 -5.04 8.93 2.66
N GLU A 37 -3.89 8.29 2.50
CA GLU A 37 -3.50 7.12 3.29
C GLU A 37 -3.30 7.47 4.76
N ILE A 38 -2.49 8.50 5.04
CA ILE A 38 -2.20 8.94 6.40
C ILE A 38 -3.48 9.37 7.12
N GLU A 39 -4.36 10.11 6.43
CA GLU A 39 -5.64 10.52 7.03
C GLU A 39 -6.57 9.33 7.27
N ALA A 40 -6.65 8.37 6.35
CA ALA A 40 -7.46 7.17 6.53
C ALA A 40 -6.98 6.35 7.74
N LEU A 41 -5.65 6.18 7.88
CA LEU A 41 -5.03 5.48 9.00
C LEU A 41 -5.29 6.23 10.33
N LYS A 42 -4.99 7.53 10.40
CA LYS A 42 -5.21 8.35 11.60
C LYS A 42 -6.69 8.40 11.99
N SER A 43 -7.59 8.55 11.02
CA SER A 43 -9.05 8.55 11.27
C SER A 43 -9.57 7.21 11.79
N ALA A 44 -8.90 6.11 11.47
CA ALA A 44 -9.20 4.79 12.01
C ALA A 44 -8.57 4.51 13.40
N GLY A 45 -7.83 5.48 13.96
CA GLY A 45 -7.20 5.37 15.27
C GLY A 45 -5.77 4.82 15.24
N ILE A 46 -5.15 4.71 14.06
CA ILE A 46 -3.73 4.34 13.92
C ILE A 46 -2.90 5.59 14.10
N ASN A 47 -2.21 5.72 15.23
CA ASN A 47 -1.44 6.91 15.57
C ASN A 47 0.06 6.75 15.29
N GLU A 48 0.58 5.54 15.37
CA GLU A 48 1.99 5.24 15.14
C GLU A 48 2.16 4.70 13.72
N ILE A 49 2.73 5.53 12.84
CA ILE A 49 2.89 5.25 11.41
C ILE A 49 4.38 5.36 11.07
N ALA A 50 4.92 4.30 10.47
CA ALA A 50 6.23 4.30 9.87
C ALA A 50 6.11 4.49 8.35
N VAL A 51 7.07 5.18 7.74
CA VAL A 51 7.17 5.31 6.28
C VAL A 51 8.53 4.81 5.81
N VAL A 52 8.53 3.98 4.77
CA VAL A 52 9.78 3.54 4.14
C VAL A 52 9.90 4.22 2.77
N GLY A 53 10.79 5.21 2.69
CA GLY A 53 11.13 5.92 1.45
C GLY A 53 12.23 5.22 0.65
N GLY A 54 12.48 5.71 -0.56
CA GLY A 54 13.55 5.25 -1.44
C GLY A 54 13.86 6.32 -2.48
N TYR A 55 13.21 6.30 -3.64
CA TYR A 55 13.36 7.34 -4.64
C TYR A 55 12.95 8.72 -4.07
N LEU A 56 13.82 9.72 -4.23
CA LEU A 56 13.63 11.09 -3.70
C LEU A 56 13.16 11.11 -2.23
N ASN A 57 13.76 10.27 -1.40
CA ASN A 57 13.39 10.08 0.00
C ASN A 57 13.43 11.39 0.82
N ASP A 58 14.36 12.31 0.54
CA ASP A 58 14.46 13.59 1.26
C ASP A 58 13.28 14.50 0.95
N VAL A 59 12.77 14.50 -0.28
CA VAL A 59 11.56 15.23 -0.68
C VAL A 59 10.36 14.71 0.08
N LEU A 60 10.23 13.37 0.16
CA LEU A 60 9.15 12.73 0.91
C LEU A 60 9.25 13.02 2.41
N LYS A 61 10.43 12.84 3.00
CA LYS A 61 10.67 13.06 4.43
C LYS A 61 10.31 14.50 4.84
N ASN A 62 10.78 15.48 4.07
CA ASN A 62 10.47 16.89 4.32
C ASN A 62 8.96 17.17 4.24
N TYR A 63 8.27 16.56 3.29
CA TYR A 63 6.81 16.70 3.15
C TYR A 63 6.05 16.11 4.33
N LEU A 64 6.52 14.99 4.86
CA LEU A 64 5.88 14.27 5.97
C LEU A 64 6.02 14.96 7.32
N ASN A 65 6.91 15.93 7.47
CA ASN A 65 7.07 16.69 8.72
C ASN A 65 5.74 17.31 9.21
N LYS A 66 4.83 17.66 8.31
CA LYS A 66 3.49 18.20 8.66
C LYS A 66 2.56 17.19 9.36
N TYR A 67 2.91 15.90 9.34
CA TYR A 67 2.12 14.82 9.92
C TYR A 67 2.70 14.27 11.22
N ASP A 68 3.85 14.80 11.68
CA ASP A 68 4.58 14.29 12.85
C ASP A 68 4.92 12.80 12.72
N ILE A 69 5.39 12.39 11.52
CA ILE A 69 5.84 11.02 11.28
C ILE A 69 7.25 10.86 11.86
N GLU A 70 7.37 10.18 12.98
CA GLU A 70 8.63 9.98 13.70
C GLU A 70 9.48 8.85 13.10
N HIS A 71 8.82 7.82 12.53
CA HIS A 71 9.46 6.62 12.01
C HIS A 71 9.62 6.69 10.50
N PHE A 72 10.81 7.13 10.04
CA PHE A 72 11.13 7.17 8.61
C PHE A 72 12.37 6.32 8.33
N PHE A 73 12.21 5.33 7.46
CA PHE A 73 13.27 4.41 7.04
C PHE A 73 13.57 4.58 5.55
N ILE A 74 14.75 4.11 5.11
CA ILE A 74 15.19 4.29 3.72
C ILE A 74 15.58 2.95 3.12
N ASN A 75 14.94 2.59 2.00
CA ASN A 75 15.44 1.56 1.11
C ASN A 75 16.40 2.20 0.09
N SER A 76 17.69 2.18 0.37
CA SER A 76 18.73 2.71 -0.54
C SER A 76 18.92 1.89 -1.82
N LYS A 77 18.33 0.68 -1.89
CA LYS A 77 18.37 -0.24 -3.04
C LYS A 77 17.02 -0.38 -3.73
N TYR A 78 16.18 0.65 -3.66
CA TYR A 78 14.81 0.64 -4.18
C TYR A 78 14.71 0.27 -5.67
N ASP A 79 15.76 0.57 -6.45
CA ASP A 79 15.86 0.28 -7.89
C ASP A 79 16.21 -1.19 -8.22
N LYS A 80 16.64 -1.96 -7.22
CA LYS A 80 17.13 -3.35 -7.36
C LYS A 80 16.41 -4.34 -6.48
N THR A 81 15.45 -3.88 -5.69
CA THR A 81 14.75 -4.70 -4.69
C THR A 81 13.24 -4.59 -4.84
N ASN A 82 12.51 -5.44 -4.14
CA ASN A 82 11.05 -5.50 -4.15
C ASN A 82 10.44 -4.93 -2.86
N MET A 83 9.11 -5.02 -2.75
CA MET A 83 8.34 -4.55 -1.60
C MET A 83 8.68 -5.28 -0.31
N VAL A 84 9.03 -6.57 -0.37
CA VAL A 84 9.42 -7.35 0.81
C VAL A 84 10.71 -6.78 1.40
N HIS A 85 11.70 -6.46 0.56
CA HIS A 85 12.92 -5.80 1.03
C HIS A 85 12.62 -4.41 1.62
N THR A 86 11.76 -3.64 0.94
CA THR A 86 11.32 -2.33 1.44
C THR A 86 10.68 -2.44 2.82
N PHE A 87 9.78 -3.42 3.03
CA PHE A 87 9.18 -3.69 4.33
C PHE A 87 10.23 -3.95 5.41
N PHE A 88 11.21 -4.82 5.14
CA PHE A 88 12.26 -5.14 6.11
C PHE A 88 13.29 -4.01 6.35
N CYS A 89 13.28 -2.92 5.57
CA CYS A 89 14.04 -1.72 5.94
C CYS A 89 13.51 -1.08 7.24
N ALA A 90 12.26 -1.32 7.61
CA ALA A 90 11.67 -0.89 8.88
C ALA A 90 11.80 -1.94 10.00
N LYS A 91 12.83 -2.80 9.97
CA LYS A 91 13.00 -3.92 10.90
C LYS A 91 12.88 -3.51 12.37
N ASP A 92 13.48 -2.41 12.76
CA ASP A 92 13.46 -1.97 14.16
C ASP A 92 12.04 -1.61 14.62
N PHE A 93 11.24 -0.99 13.74
CA PHE A 93 9.85 -0.70 14.01
C PHE A 93 8.99 -1.98 14.08
N ILE A 94 9.26 -2.96 13.20
CA ILE A 94 8.60 -4.27 13.22
C ILE A 94 8.89 -4.98 14.53
N LEU A 95 10.15 -5.02 14.98
CA LEU A 95 10.54 -5.65 16.24
C LEU A 95 9.86 -4.97 17.43
N LYS A 96 9.80 -3.63 17.44
CA LYS A 96 9.04 -2.88 18.45
C LYS A 96 7.57 -3.32 18.49
N CYS A 97 6.90 -3.42 17.32
CA CYS A 97 5.51 -3.87 17.26
C CYS A 97 5.34 -5.29 17.84
N ILE A 98 6.27 -6.19 17.56
CA ILE A 98 6.26 -7.57 18.10
C ILE A 98 6.42 -7.57 19.62
N GLU A 99 7.38 -6.83 20.15
CA GLU A 99 7.64 -6.70 21.60
C GLU A 99 6.42 -6.11 22.33
N GLU A 100 5.77 -5.11 21.74
CA GLU A 100 4.58 -4.45 22.28
C GLU A 100 3.28 -5.21 21.97
N LYS A 101 3.34 -6.35 21.27
CA LYS A 101 2.18 -7.14 20.82
C LYS A 101 1.16 -6.30 20.05
N GLN A 102 1.66 -5.41 19.20
CA GLN A 102 0.85 -4.59 18.32
C GLN A 102 0.71 -5.25 16.95
N ASP A 103 -0.52 -5.34 16.47
CA ASP A 103 -0.77 -5.71 15.08
C ASP A 103 -0.27 -4.62 14.14
N LEU A 104 0.01 -4.97 12.90
CA LEU A 104 0.64 -4.10 11.94
C LEU A 104 -0.13 -4.07 10.62
N ILE A 105 -0.54 -2.88 10.19
CA ILE A 105 -1.09 -2.64 8.86
C ILE A 105 0.05 -2.28 7.91
N ILE A 106 0.08 -2.90 6.72
CA ILE A 106 1.01 -2.55 5.67
C ILE A 106 0.22 -1.95 4.50
N SER A 107 0.63 -0.76 4.04
CA SER A 107 0.03 -0.04 2.92
C SER A 107 1.06 0.22 1.81
N TYR A 108 0.67 -0.03 0.55
CA TYR A 108 1.40 0.44 -0.61
C TYR A 108 1.08 1.90 -0.85
N ALA A 109 2.08 2.75 -1.01
CA ALA A 109 1.96 4.20 -1.07
C ALA A 109 1.43 4.77 -2.41
N ASP A 110 0.83 3.94 -3.24
CA ASP A 110 0.31 4.34 -4.55
C ASP A 110 -1.19 4.06 -4.74
N ILE A 111 -1.88 3.90 -3.63
CA ILE A 111 -3.31 3.60 -3.57
C ILE A 111 -4.05 4.70 -2.81
N VAL A 112 -5.34 4.84 -3.09
CA VAL A 112 -6.25 5.72 -2.35
C VAL A 112 -7.35 4.87 -1.76
N TYR A 113 -7.47 4.91 -0.45
CA TYR A 113 -8.55 4.26 0.30
C TYR A 113 -9.08 5.18 1.38
N PHE A 114 -10.19 4.82 1.97
CA PHE A 114 -10.85 5.56 3.04
C PHE A 114 -10.79 4.79 4.36
N GLN A 115 -11.09 5.47 5.44
CA GLN A 115 -11.13 4.92 6.79
C GLN A 115 -11.85 3.55 6.88
N ASP A 116 -12.95 3.36 6.14
CA ASP A 116 -13.71 2.10 6.16
C ASP A 116 -12.91 0.88 5.76
N CYS A 117 -11.93 1.04 4.86
CA CYS A 117 -11.04 -0.06 4.47
C CYS A 117 -10.13 -0.45 5.63
N VAL A 118 -9.56 0.54 6.33
CA VAL A 118 -8.72 0.33 7.52
C VAL A 118 -9.54 -0.29 8.64
N GLN A 119 -10.75 0.21 8.89
CA GLN A 119 -11.63 -0.30 9.94
C GLN A 119 -12.01 -1.77 9.71
N LYS A 120 -12.15 -2.21 8.46
CA LYS A 120 -12.39 -3.63 8.14
C LYS A 120 -11.21 -4.52 8.49
N LEU A 121 -9.97 -4.05 8.28
CA LEU A 121 -8.76 -4.78 8.71
C LEU A 121 -8.68 -4.85 10.23
N ILE A 122 -8.91 -3.73 10.94
CA ILE A 122 -8.90 -3.69 12.42
C ILE A 122 -9.90 -4.71 13.00
N ASN A 123 -11.03 -4.90 12.34
CA ASN A 123 -12.08 -5.83 12.78
C ASN A 123 -11.88 -7.27 12.29
N ALA A 124 -10.89 -7.53 11.43
CA ALA A 124 -10.56 -8.89 11.02
C ALA A 124 -10.02 -9.69 12.21
N LYS A 125 -10.38 -10.98 12.26
CA LYS A 125 -9.97 -11.88 13.37
C LYS A 125 -8.84 -12.82 12.98
N GLU A 126 -8.51 -12.84 11.69
CA GLU A 126 -7.50 -13.70 11.11
C GLU A 126 -6.10 -13.12 11.32
N GLU A 127 -5.10 -13.99 11.43
CA GLU A 127 -3.70 -13.59 11.60
C GLU A 127 -3.17 -12.76 10.41
N LEU A 128 -3.74 -12.97 9.21
CA LEU A 128 -3.43 -12.20 8.00
C LEU A 128 -4.72 -11.91 7.23
N ALA A 129 -5.00 -10.62 7.05
CA ALA A 129 -6.14 -10.15 6.27
C ALA A 129 -5.67 -9.17 5.19
N ILE A 130 -6.29 -9.21 4.02
CA ILE A 130 -6.02 -8.27 2.93
C ILE A 130 -7.30 -7.58 2.47
N VAL A 131 -7.17 -6.35 1.99
CA VAL A 131 -8.29 -5.63 1.38
C VAL A 131 -8.34 -5.90 -0.12
N VAL A 132 -9.53 -6.26 -0.61
CA VAL A 132 -9.76 -6.56 -2.03
C VAL A 132 -10.88 -5.71 -2.61
N ASP A 133 -10.75 -5.32 -3.88
CA ASP A 133 -11.81 -4.65 -4.65
C ASP A 133 -12.58 -5.68 -5.49
N LYS A 134 -13.83 -5.95 -5.13
CA LYS A 134 -14.75 -6.80 -5.90
C LYS A 134 -15.27 -6.11 -7.17
N SER A 135 -15.18 -4.77 -7.23
CA SER A 135 -15.58 -3.98 -8.40
C SER A 135 -14.41 -3.71 -9.35
N TRP A 136 -13.28 -4.35 -9.16
CA TRP A 136 -12.02 -4.17 -9.86
C TRP A 136 -12.16 -4.03 -11.38
N ARG A 137 -13.03 -4.83 -12.01
CA ARG A 137 -13.21 -4.87 -13.46
C ARG A 137 -13.63 -3.51 -14.04
N LYS A 138 -14.40 -2.72 -13.29
CA LYS A 138 -14.79 -1.36 -13.70
C LYS A 138 -13.58 -0.44 -13.82
N LEU A 139 -12.62 -0.58 -12.90
CA LEU A 139 -11.39 0.20 -12.90
C LEU A 139 -10.41 -0.29 -13.98
N TRP A 140 -10.20 -1.60 -14.08
CA TRP A 140 -9.28 -2.18 -15.07
C TRP A 140 -9.70 -1.91 -16.51
N ASN A 141 -11.00 -1.97 -16.81
CA ASN A 141 -11.54 -1.60 -18.13
C ASN A 141 -11.28 -0.13 -18.52
N LYS A 142 -11.03 0.76 -17.55
CA LYS A 142 -10.64 2.15 -17.82
C LYS A 142 -9.13 2.32 -18.00
N ARG A 143 -8.34 1.39 -17.47
CA ARG A 143 -6.87 1.45 -17.48
C ARG A 143 -6.24 0.70 -18.64
N PHE A 144 -6.87 -0.39 -19.06
CA PHE A 144 -6.32 -1.34 -20.04
C PHE A 144 -7.36 -1.66 -21.11
N ALA A 145 -6.90 -1.78 -22.36
CA ALA A 145 -7.72 -2.30 -23.47
C ALA A 145 -8.12 -3.76 -23.20
N ASN A 146 -7.21 -4.54 -22.64
CA ASN A 146 -7.46 -5.90 -22.15
C ASN A 146 -7.07 -6.00 -20.66
N PRO A 147 -8.03 -6.04 -19.73
CA PRO A 147 -7.75 -6.16 -18.31
C PRO A 147 -6.91 -7.36 -17.88
N LEU A 148 -6.97 -8.48 -18.62
CA LEU A 148 -6.20 -9.69 -18.32
C LEU A 148 -4.69 -9.54 -18.51
N GLU A 149 -4.23 -8.44 -19.14
CA GLU A 149 -2.80 -8.17 -19.28
C GLU A 149 -2.13 -7.75 -17.96
N ASP A 150 -2.91 -7.21 -17.02
CA ASP A 150 -2.41 -6.68 -15.74
C ASP A 150 -3.08 -7.35 -14.53
N ALA A 151 -4.31 -7.86 -14.67
CA ALA A 151 -5.04 -8.46 -13.57
C ALA A 151 -4.44 -9.81 -13.17
N GLU A 152 -4.37 -10.03 -11.85
CA GLU A 152 -3.86 -11.26 -11.25
C GLU A 152 -5.02 -12.15 -10.79
N THR A 153 -4.76 -13.46 -10.71
CA THR A 153 -5.75 -14.40 -10.16
C THR A 153 -6.02 -14.08 -8.70
N LEU A 154 -7.27 -14.22 -8.29
CA LEU A 154 -7.67 -14.22 -6.88
C LEU A 154 -8.92 -15.10 -6.74
N LYS A 155 -8.80 -16.19 -5.99
CA LYS A 155 -9.90 -17.10 -5.69
C LYS A 155 -10.08 -17.25 -4.19
N MET A 156 -11.34 -17.34 -3.77
CA MET A 156 -11.71 -17.43 -2.37
C MET A 156 -12.63 -18.63 -2.12
N THR A 157 -12.51 -19.21 -0.94
CA THR A 157 -13.44 -20.22 -0.43
C THR A 157 -13.79 -19.89 1.02
N ASN A 158 -15.08 -19.72 1.31
CA ASN A 158 -15.58 -19.37 2.64
C ASN A 158 -14.91 -18.09 3.24
N GLY A 159 -14.56 -17.11 2.38
CA GLY A 159 -13.90 -15.87 2.79
C GLY A 159 -12.38 -15.98 2.89
N TYR A 160 -11.79 -17.15 2.74
CA TYR A 160 -10.34 -17.36 2.72
C TYR A 160 -9.79 -17.38 1.32
N ILE A 161 -8.64 -16.74 1.11
CA ILE A 161 -7.94 -16.74 -0.17
C ILE A 161 -7.24 -18.07 -0.35
N ILE A 162 -7.53 -18.75 -1.46
CA ILE A 162 -6.91 -20.02 -1.84
C ILE A 162 -5.95 -19.87 -3.03
N GLU A 163 -6.06 -18.79 -3.79
CA GLU A 163 -5.14 -18.44 -4.85
C GLU A 163 -5.02 -16.92 -4.98
N LEU A 164 -3.79 -16.41 -5.16
CA LEU A 164 -3.49 -14.99 -5.35
C LEU A 164 -2.22 -14.80 -6.19
N GLY A 165 -2.22 -13.83 -7.10
CA GLY A 165 -1.00 -13.24 -7.68
C GLY A 165 -0.43 -14.00 -8.88
N LYS A 166 -1.15 -14.98 -9.48
CA LYS A 166 -0.74 -15.58 -10.74
C LYS A 166 -1.27 -14.77 -11.92
N LYS A 167 -0.66 -14.92 -13.09
CA LYS A 167 -1.21 -14.35 -14.31
C LYS A 167 -2.57 -15.01 -14.62
N ALA A 168 -3.61 -14.20 -14.74
CA ALA A 168 -4.93 -14.68 -15.11
C ALA A 168 -5.03 -14.91 -16.64
N ASN A 169 -5.64 -16.01 -17.05
CA ASN A 169 -5.93 -16.30 -18.44
C ASN A 169 -7.40 -16.06 -18.79
N ALA A 170 -8.27 -16.08 -17.78
CA ALA A 170 -9.70 -15.87 -17.94
C ALA A 170 -10.28 -15.06 -16.76
N TYR A 171 -11.43 -14.42 -17.00
CA TYR A 171 -12.06 -13.55 -15.98
C TYR A 171 -12.66 -14.32 -14.80
N ASP A 172 -13.00 -15.59 -14.96
CA ASP A 172 -13.50 -16.47 -13.91
C ASP A 172 -12.41 -16.94 -12.91
N GLU A 173 -11.15 -16.63 -13.21
CA GLU A 173 -10.03 -16.81 -12.30
C GLU A 173 -9.86 -15.62 -11.34
N ILE A 174 -10.71 -14.55 -11.46
CA ILE A 174 -10.52 -13.29 -10.76
C ILE A 174 -11.81 -12.88 -10.05
N GLU A 175 -11.97 -13.27 -8.80
CA GLU A 175 -13.13 -12.87 -7.99
C GLU A 175 -13.03 -11.43 -7.47
N ALA A 176 -11.80 -10.96 -7.24
CA ALA A 176 -11.48 -9.62 -6.80
C ALA A 176 -10.03 -9.25 -7.15
N GLN A 177 -9.61 -8.02 -6.91
CA GLN A 177 -8.20 -7.64 -6.99
C GLN A 177 -7.71 -7.13 -5.64
N TYR A 178 -6.54 -7.56 -5.23
CA TYR A 178 -5.82 -7.03 -4.08
C TYR A 178 -5.43 -5.57 -4.34
N ILE A 179 -5.63 -4.70 -3.36
CA ILE A 179 -5.39 -3.26 -3.54
C ILE A 179 -4.09 -2.74 -2.91
N GLY A 180 -3.31 -3.57 -2.24
CA GLY A 180 -2.06 -3.14 -1.59
C GLY A 180 -2.23 -2.71 -0.13
N LEU A 181 -3.28 -3.15 0.54
CA LEU A 181 -3.54 -2.87 1.97
C LEU A 181 -3.81 -4.19 2.71
N PHE A 182 -3.05 -4.49 3.77
CA PHE A 182 -3.13 -5.72 4.57
C PHE A 182 -2.60 -5.55 5.98
#